data_972bc260bc775f8c3ff5da3394605eeb
#
_entry.id   972bc260bc775f8c3ff5da3394605eeb
#
_cell.length_a   1.000
_cell.length_b   1.000
_cell.length_c   1.000
_cell.angle_alpha   90.00
_cell.angle_beta   90.00
_cell.angle_gamma   90.00
#
_symmetry.space_group_name_H-M   'P 1'
#
loop_
_entity.id
_entity.type
_entity.pdbx_description
1 polymer ?
#
loop_
_entity_poly.entity_id
_entity_poly.type
_entity_poly.pdbx_seq_one_letter_code
_entity_poly.pdbx_strand_id
1 'polypeptide(L)'
;ASSRNIVPLIGEVIPSRWAFEALVTEQFRNNSYNRLFFTVEKEKFLAQYYRNVHADEVRSLINSLNLIPEKREKNTRTIHNELAVLSRAARIAPYTSKESYESYMDKVEKALHTRSDNFTALLEKKRKEVIQEHGSEWLNTLKKEHHNSAIEELVLNSTSTQFYKEAHNRIYPK
;
A
#
# COMPACT_ATOMS: atom_id res chain seq x y z
N ALA A 1 -21.34 -14.82 16.09
CA ALA A 1 -20.04 -15.25 16.62
C ALA A 1 -19.04 -15.18 15.48
N SER A 2 -18.23 -14.13 15.47
CA SER A 2 -17.16 -13.95 14.48
C SER A 2 -16.01 -14.88 14.86
N SER A 3 -15.80 -15.95 14.13
CA SER A 3 -14.59 -16.76 14.27
C SER A 3 -13.40 -15.92 13.79
N ARG A 4 -12.64 -15.38 14.73
CA ARG A 4 -11.30 -14.88 14.44
C ARG A 4 -10.49 -16.05 13.89
N ASN A 5 -10.14 -16.00 12.62
CA ASN A 5 -9.12 -16.86 12.04
C ASN A 5 -7.76 -16.49 12.66
N ILE A 6 -7.55 -16.93 13.90
CA ILE A 6 -6.23 -16.86 14.53
C ILE A 6 -5.44 -17.98 13.88
N VAL A 7 -4.61 -17.65 12.92
CA VAL A 7 -3.59 -18.57 12.43
C VAL A 7 -2.70 -18.90 13.64
N PRO A 8 -2.60 -20.14 14.08
CA PRO A 8 -1.73 -20.49 15.19
C PRO A 8 -0.31 -20.01 14.91
N LEU A 9 0.38 -19.49 15.94
CA LEU A 9 1.75 -18.99 15.84
C LEU A 9 2.70 -19.98 15.13
N ILE A 10 2.44 -21.28 15.28
CA ILE A 10 3.12 -22.38 14.59
C ILE A 10 2.91 -22.30 13.07
N GLY A 11 1.75 -21.87 12.59
CA GLY A 11 1.47 -21.71 11.15
C GLY A 11 2.27 -20.58 10.49
N GLU A 12 2.75 -19.62 11.24
CA GLU A 12 3.60 -18.52 10.73
C GLU A 12 5.06 -18.94 10.53
N VAL A 13 5.50 -20.02 11.20
CA VAL A 13 6.88 -20.53 11.15
C VAL A 13 7.03 -21.67 10.13
N ILE A 14 5.94 -22.15 9.53
CA ILE A 14 6.01 -23.27 8.57
C ILE A 14 6.61 -22.80 7.24
N PRO A 15 7.78 -23.32 6.83
CA PRO A 15 8.46 -22.93 5.58
C PRO A 15 7.56 -23.06 4.35
N SER A 16 6.62 -24.00 4.34
CA SER A 16 5.66 -24.23 3.25
C SER A 16 4.72 -23.05 3.02
N ARG A 17 4.34 -22.30 4.06
CA ARG A 17 3.50 -21.11 3.91
C ARG A 17 4.26 -20.01 3.18
N TRP A 18 5.49 -19.73 3.60
CA TRP A 18 6.34 -18.74 2.97
C TRP A 18 6.67 -19.09 1.51
N ALA A 19 6.93 -20.39 1.27
CA ALA A 19 7.15 -20.91 -0.08
C ALA A 19 5.88 -20.72 -0.95
N PHE A 20 4.69 -21.00 -0.41
CA PHE A 20 3.43 -20.81 -1.11
C PHE A 20 3.17 -19.32 -1.41
N GLU A 21 3.33 -18.43 -0.43
CA GLU A 21 3.16 -16.99 -0.62
C GLU A 21 4.15 -16.43 -1.64
N ALA A 22 5.41 -16.88 -1.60
CA ALA A 22 6.41 -16.51 -2.60
C ALA A 22 6.05 -17.01 -4.00
N LEU A 23 5.58 -18.26 -4.12
CA LEU A 23 5.18 -18.85 -5.39
C LEU A 23 3.97 -18.12 -5.99
N VAL A 24 2.95 -17.86 -5.18
CA VAL A 24 1.74 -17.11 -5.60
C VAL A 24 2.11 -15.72 -6.06
N THR A 25 2.96 -15.02 -5.29
CA THR A 25 3.42 -13.68 -5.64
C THR A 25 4.23 -13.68 -6.94
N GLU A 26 5.09 -14.68 -7.13
CA GLU A 26 5.90 -14.84 -8.33
C GLU A 26 5.03 -15.16 -9.55
N GLN A 27 4.07 -16.06 -9.43
CA GLN A 27 3.10 -16.36 -10.47
C GLN A 27 2.24 -15.16 -10.84
N PHE A 28 1.79 -14.37 -9.85
CA PHE A 28 1.04 -13.16 -10.10
C PHE A 28 1.88 -12.11 -10.83
N ARG A 29 3.09 -11.87 -10.33
CA ARG A 29 4.01 -10.86 -10.88
C ARG A 29 4.46 -11.16 -12.29
N ASN A 30 4.82 -12.42 -12.57
CA ASN A 30 5.55 -12.81 -13.77
C ASN A 30 4.68 -13.48 -14.85
N ASN A 31 3.35 -13.62 -14.62
CA ASN A 31 2.50 -14.08 -15.70
C ASN A 31 2.49 -13.06 -16.87
N SER A 32 2.25 -13.55 -18.06
CA SER A 32 2.39 -12.78 -19.31
C SER A 32 1.49 -11.54 -19.36
N TYR A 33 0.34 -11.55 -18.67
CA TYR A 33 -0.58 -10.43 -18.60
C TYR A 33 -0.15 -9.41 -17.54
N ASN A 34 0.00 -9.85 -16.28
CA ASN A 34 0.24 -8.92 -15.18
C ASN A 34 1.59 -8.22 -15.27
N ARG A 35 2.65 -8.89 -15.74
CA ARG A 35 3.98 -8.27 -15.90
C ARG A 35 3.98 -7.00 -16.77
N LEU A 36 2.99 -6.86 -17.67
CA LEU A 36 2.85 -5.67 -18.50
C LEU A 36 2.53 -4.43 -17.67
N PHE A 37 1.75 -4.60 -16.60
CA PHE A 37 1.18 -3.51 -15.81
C PHE A 37 1.68 -3.47 -14.38
N PHE A 38 2.23 -4.57 -13.86
CA PHE A 38 2.57 -4.80 -12.46
C PHE A 38 3.32 -3.65 -11.80
N THR A 39 4.37 -3.12 -12.45
CA THR A 39 5.18 -2.05 -11.87
C THR A 39 4.36 -0.79 -11.62
N VAL A 40 3.51 -0.41 -12.57
CA VAL A 40 2.67 0.80 -12.48
C VAL A 40 1.53 0.58 -11.49
N GLU A 41 0.89 -0.59 -11.53
CA GLU A 41 -0.16 -0.97 -10.58
C GLU A 41 0.36 -0.99 -9.15
N LYS A 42 1.52 -1.59 -8.91
CA LYS A 42 2.18 -1.60 -7.59
C LYS A 42 2.39 -0.18 -7.06
N GLU A 43 2.96 0.72 -7.87
CA GLU A 43 3.21 2.10 -7.45
C GLU A 43 1.91 2.86 -7.18
N LYS A 44 0.86 2.63 -7.99
CA LYS A 44 -0.47 3.17 -7.76
C LYS A 44 -1.04 2.70 -6.42
N PHE A 45 -1.02 1.39 -6.15
CA PHE A 45 -1.52 0.83 -4.89
C PHE A 45 -0.75 1.35 -3.67
N LEU A 46 0.57 1.46 -3.77
CA LEU A 46 1.38 2.05 -2.70
C LEU A 46 0.99 3.51 -2.43
N ALA A 47 0.82 4.32 -3.47
CA ALA A 47 0.39 5.71 -3.30
C ALA A 47 -1.00 5.81 -2.65
N GLN A 48 -1.93 4.93 -3.06
CA GLN A 48 -3.27 4.84 -2.46
C GLN A 48 -3.23 4.39 -0.99
N TYR A 49 -2.39 3.41 -0.66
CA TYR A 49 -2.20 2.95 0.72
C TYR A 49 -1.69 4.08 1.61
N TYR A 50 -0.60 4.75 1.21
CA TYR A 50 -0.06 5.85 2.00
C TYR A 50 -1.05 7.00 2.18
N ARG A 51 -1.87 7.27 1.16
CA ARG A 51 -2.90 8.30 1.20
C ARG A 51 -4.08 7.92 2.11
N ASN A 52 -4.65 6.72 1.92
CA ASN A 52 -5.96 6.36 2.49
C ASN A 52 -5.85 5.65 3.85
N VAL A 53 -4.67 5.17 4.21
CA VAL A 53 -4.47 4.40 5.45
C VAL A 53 -3.43 5.06 6.33
N HIS A 54 -2.21 5.19 5.81
CA HIS A 54 -1.07 5.62 6.62
C HIS A 54 -1.20 7.11 7.02
N ALA A 55 -1.62 7.97 6.11
CA ALA A 55 -1.83 9.39 6.41
C ALA A 55 -2.93 9.59 7.47
N ASP A 56 -4.04 8.83 7.37
CA ASP A 56 -5.12 8.87 8.36
C ASP A 56 -4.67 8.42 9.75
N GLU A 57 -3.82 7.37 9.83
CA GLU A 57 -3.26 6.89 11.09
C GLU A 57 -2.35 7.94 11.72
N VAL A 58 -1.50 8.59 10.94
CA VAL A 58 -0.61 9.66 11.42
C VAL A 58 -1.43 10.88 11.89
N ARG A 59 -2.49 11.25 11.16
CA ARG A 59 -3.42 12.31 11.60
C ARG A 59 -4.09 11.96 12.93
N SER A 60 -4.52 10.72 13.11
CA SER A 60 -5.07 10.25 14.38
C SER A 60 -4.05 10.35 15.52
N LEU A 61 -2.77 10.01 15.28
CA LEU A 61 -1.70 10.17 16.27
C LEU A 61 -1.46 11.65 16.61
N ILE A 62 -1.44 12.53 15.62
CA ILE A 62 -1.32 13.99 15.83
C ILE A 62 -2.46 14.51 16.71
N ASN A 63 -3.69 14.14 16.41
CA ASN A 63 -4.85 14.54 17.19
C ASN A 63 -4.78 14.03 18.65
N SER A 64 -4.17 12.86 18.86
CA SER A 64 -4.01 12.28 20.20
C SER A 64 -2.99 13.00 21.07
N LEU A 65 -2.09 13.82 20.51
CA LEU A 65 -1.07 14.58 21.28
C LEU A 65 -1.68 15.49 22.35
N ASN A 66 -2.86 16.03 22.07
CA ASN A 66 -3.55 16.96 22.96
C ASN A 66 -4.40 16.25 24.02
N LEU A 67 -4.67 14.94 23.85
CA LEU A 67 -5.58 14.18 24.70
C LEU A 67 -4.87 13.47 25.86
N ILE A 68 -3.59 13.11 25.71
CA ILE A 68 -2.86 12.30 26.68
C ILE A 68 -1.46 12.91 26.95
N PRO A 69 -1.36 13.85 27.90
CA PRO A 69 -0.10 14.55 28.20
C PRO A 69 1.08 13.62 28.57
N GLU A 70 0.80 12.54 29.28
CA GLU A 70 1.80 11.58 29.78
C GLU A 70 2.51 10.81 28.64
N LYS A 71 1.83 10.67 27.49
CA LYS A 71 2.40 9.98 26.30
C LYS A 71 2.97 10.95 25.27
N ARG A 72 2.97 12.24 25.55
CA ARG A 72 3.29 13.28 24.57
C ARG A 72 4.68 13.10 23.94
N GLU A 73 5.70 12.85 24.73
CA GLU A 73 7.07 12.69 24.22
C GLU A 73 7.21 11.45 23.32
N LYS A 74 6.65 10.31 23.77
CA LYS A 74 6.66 9.06 22.95
C LYS A 74 5.90 9.27 21.65
N ASN A 75 4.72 9.86 21.71
CA ASN A 75 3.88 10.10 20.54
C ASN A 75 4.56 11.08 19.56
N THR A 76 5.20 12.14 20.05
CA THR A 76 5.95 13.09 19.22
C THR A 76 7.06 12.41 18.44
N ARG A 77 7.85 11.54 19.09
CA ARG A 77 8.91 10.77 18.40
C ARG A 77 8.33 9.84 17.34
N THR A 78 7.23 9.15 17.66
CA THR A 78 6.54 8.29 16.72
C THR A 78 6.04 9.08 15.52
N ILE A 79 5.37 10.21 15.75
CA ILE A 79 4.88 11.09 14.67
C ILE A 79 6.02 11.54 13.76
N HIS A 80 7.16 11.98 14.30
CA HIS A 80 8.29 12.39 13.47
C HIS A 80 8.81 11.25 12.59
N ASN A 81 8.87 10.01 13.11
CA ASN A 81 9.26 8.84 12.32
C ASN A 81 8.26 8.56 11.19
N GLU A 82 6.96 8.61 11.50
CA GLU A 82 5.90 8.38 10.51
C GLU A 82 5.86 9.49 9.45
N LEU A 83 6.04 10.75 9.83
CA LEU A 83 6.16 11.87 8.89
C LEU A 83 7.37 11.70 7.96
N ALA A 84 8.48 11.13 8.46
CA ALA A 84 9.64 10.83 7.62
C ALA A 84 9.35 9.68 6.62
N VAL A 85 8.50 8.72 6.97
CA VAL A 85 8.00 7.69 6.04
C VAL A 85 7.09 8.31 4.99
N LEU A 86 6.12 9.12 5.41
CA LEU A 86 5.17 9.78 4.52
C LEU A 86 5.85 10.75 3.56
N SER A 87 6.87 11.52 4.02
CA SER A 87 7.61 12.44 3.14
C SER A 87 8.29 11.72 1.99
N ARG A 88 8.91 10.57 2.29
CA ARG A 88 9.53 9.71 1.27
C ARG A 88 8.49 9.13 0.31
N ALA A 89 7.36 8.65 0.85
CA ALA A 89 6.27 8.12 0.04
C ALA A 89 5.65 9.20 -0.86
N ALA A 90 5.46 10.42 -0.35
CA ALA A 90 4.93 11.56 -1.07
C ALA A 90 5.97 12.24 -2.00
N ARG A 91 7.26 11.94 -1.82
CA ARG A 91 8.40 12.58 -2.52
C ARG A 91 8.44 14.10 -2.30
N ILE A 92 8.23 14.53 -1.06
CA ILE A 92 8.34 15.93 -0.64
C ILE A 92 9.46 16.10 0.39
N ALA A 93 9.80 17.35 0.69
CA ALA A 93 10.78 17.67 1.72
C ALA A 93 10.35 17.13 3.09
N PRO A 94 11.29 16.63 3.92
CA PRO A 94 10.97 16.16 5.27
C PRO A 94 10.33 17.27 6.13
N TYR A 95 9.52 16.82 7.10
CA TYR A 95 8.93 17.72 8.09
C TYR A 95 10.01 18.50 8.85
N THR A 96 9.74 19.76 9.10
CA THR A 96 10.55 20.64 9.95
C THR A 96 9.65 21.32 10.97
N SER A 97 10.20 21.64 12.15
CA SER A 97 9.44 22.35 13.21
C SER A 97 9.04 23.80 12.88
N LYS A 98 9.33 24.24 11.66
CA LYS A 98 8.93 25.60 11.19
C LYS A 98 7.47 25.70 10.78
N GLU A 99 6.77 24.58 10.65
CA GLU A 99 5.36 24.52 10.29
C GLU A 99 4.59 23.60 11.24
N SER A 100 3.25 23.74 11.27
CA SER A 100 2.41 22.85 12.06
C SER A 100 2.29 21.46 11.44
N TYR A 101 1.98 20.45 12.27
CA TYR A 101 1.75 19.09 11.77
C TYR A 101 0.60 19.05 10.76
N GLU A 102 -0.48 19.78 11.03
CA GLU A 102 -1.67 19.85 10.17
C GLU A 102 -1.31 20.40 8.79
N SER A 103 -0.60 21.54 8.75
CA SER A 103 -0.16 22.15 7.48
C SER A 103 0.75 21.21 6.68
N TYR A 104 1.63 20.48 7.37
CA TYR A 104 2.49 19.53 6.71
C TYR A 104 1.73 18.31 6.19
N MET A 105 0.77 17.79 6.97
CA MET A 105 -0.08 16.66 6.55
C MET A 105 -0.92 17.03 5.33
N ASP A 106 -1.44 18.24 5.22
CA ASP A 106 -2.17 18.70 4.02
C ASP A 106 -1.29 18.67 2.77
N LYS A 107 0.00 19.06 2.90
CA LYS A 107 0.96 18.94 1.80
C LYS A 107 1.24 17.48 1.42
N VAL A 108 1.41 16.61 2.42
CA VAL A 108 1.61 15.18 2.23
C VAL A 108 0.43 14.57 1.47
N GLU A 109 -0.79 14.81 1.93
CA GLU A 109 -2.01 14.25 1.33
C GLU A 109 -2.20 14.74 -0.10
N LYS A 110 -1.99 16.04 -0.35
CA LYS A 110 -2.04 16.61 -1.70
C LYS A 110 -1.02 15.96 -2.64
N ALA A 111 0.22 15.76 -2.16
CA ALA A 111 1.27 15.14 -2.96
C ALA A 111 0.98 13.66 -3.24
N LEU A 112 0.48 12.91 -2.25
CA LEU A 112 0.06 11.51 -2.41
C LEU A 112 -1.14 11.38 -3.35
N HIS A 113 -2.10 12.32 -3.30
CA HIS A 113 -3.22 12.37 -4.24
C HIS A 113 -2.71 12.54 -5.67
N THR A 114 -1.93 13.58 -5.91
CA THR A 114 -1.34 13.86 -7.23
C THR A 114 -0.53 12.66 -7.74
N ARG A 115 0.23 12.00 -6.86
CA ARG A 115 1.00 10.81 -7.21
C ARG A 115 0.10 9.63 -7.62
N SER A 116 -0.96 9.36 -6.88
CA SER A 116 -1.94 8.33 -7.21
C SER A 116 -2.59 8.57 -8.56
N ASP A 117 -2.99 9.81 -8.84
CA ASP A 117 -3.63 10.19 -10.10
C ASP A 117 -2.65 10.06 -11.29
N ASN A 118 -1.40 10.46 -11.10
CA ASN A 118 -0.35 10.30 -12.10
C ASN A 118 -0.11 8.82 -12.46
N PHE A 119 -0.10 7.90 -11.48
CA PHE A 119 0.02 6.47 -11.75
C PHE A 119 -1.24 5.90 -12.41
N THR A 120 -2.42 6.42 -12.09
CA THR A 120 -3.65 6.04 -12.77
C THR A 120 -3.61 6.44 -14.25
N ALA A 121 -3.22 7.68 -14.53
CA ALA A 121 -3.05 8.16 -15.91
C ALA A 121 -1.95 7.38 -16.67
N LEU A 122 -0.84 7.06 -16.00
CA LEU A 122 0.23 6.27 -16.59
C LEU A 122 -0.23 4.84 -16.92
N LEU A 123 -1.04 4.23 -16.05
CA LEU A 123 -1.61 2.90 -16.29
C LEU A 123 -2.52 2.90 -17.52
N GLU A 124 -3.41 3.89 -17.62
CA GLU A 124 -4.29 4.06 -18.78
C GLU A 124 -3.50 4.29 -20.08
N LYS A 125 -2.46 5.12 -20.01
CA LYS A 125 -1.58 5.35 -21.16
C LYS A 125 -0.90 4.05 -21.59
N LYS A 126 -0.35 3.29 -20.65
CA LYS A 126 0.34 2.02 -20.95
C LYS A 126 -0.63 0.99 -21.54
N ARG A 127 -1.88 0.93 -21.05
CA ARG A 127 -2.90 0.04 -21.64
C ARG A 127 -3.19 0.41 -23.09
N LYS A 128 -3.33 1.71 -23.39
CA LYS A 128 -3.55 2.20 -24.75
C LYS A 128 -2.37 1.87 -25.66
N GLU A 129 -1.12 2.04 -25.19
CA GLU A 129 0.09 1.68 -25.94
C GLU A 129 0.11 0.19 -26.31
N VAL A 130 -0.16 -0.68 -25.33
CA VAL A 130 -0.23 -2.14 -25.56
C VAL A 130 -1.34 -2.51 -26.55
N ILE A 131 -2.51 -1.85 -26.45
CA ILE A 131 -3.62 -2.08 -27.40
C ILE A 131 -3.25 -1.60 -28.82
N GLN A 132 -2.57 -0.47 -28.94
CA GLN A 132 -2.12 0.04 -30.25
C GLN A 132 -1.07 -0.87 -30.89
N GLU A 133 -0.18 -1.47 -30.08
CA GLU A 133 0.89 -2.33 -30.56
C GLU A 133 0.39 -3.72 -30.95
N HIS A 134 -0.49 -4.32 -30.13
CA HIS A 134 -0.87 -5.73 -30.25
C HIS A 134 -2.34 -5.96 -30.57
N GLY A 135 -3.19 -4.94 -30.44
CA GLY A 135 -4.64 -5.03 -30.59
C GLY A 135 -5.37 -5.42 -29.30
N SER A 136 -6.63 -5.03 -29.23
CA SER A 136 -7.49 -5.30 -28.06
C SER A 136 -7.82 -6.79 -27.88
N GLU A 137 -7.98 -7.53 -28.98
CA GLU A 137 -8.26 -8.98 -28.95
C GLU A 137 -7.09 -9.76 -28.37
N TRP A 138 -5.86 -9.40 -28.75
CA TRP A 138 -4.64 -10.01 -28.21
C TRP A 138 -4.56 -9.81 -26.69
N LEU A 139 -4.80 -8.59 -26.21
CA LEU A 139 -4.76 -8.29 -24.77
C LEU A 139 -5.84 -9.05 -24.00
N ASN A 140 -7.05 -9.17 -24.57
CA ASN A 140 -8.15 -9.92 -23.97
C ASN A 140 -7.86 -11.42 -23.91
N THR A 141 -7.27 -11.99 -24.97
CA THR A 141 -6.85 -13.38 -25.01
C THR A 141 -5.75 -13.64 -23.97
N LEU A 142 -4.73 -12.78 -23.93
CA LEU A 142 -3.66 -12.86 -22.94
C LEU A 142 -4.19 -12.80 -21.51
N LYS A 143 -5.17 -11.91 -21.26
CA LYS A 143 -5.85 -11.84 -19.97
C LYS A 143 -6.58 -13.14 -19.65
N LYS A 144 -7.35 -13.66 -20.60
CA LYS A 144 -8.14 -14.89 -20.40
C LYS A 144 -7.26 -16.12 -20.12
N GLU A 145 -6.10 -16.22 -20.77
CA GLU A 145 -5.20 -17.38 -20.65
C GLU A 145 -4.28 -17.33 -19.43
N HIS A 146 -3.83 -16.13 -19.04
CA HIS A 146 -2.78 -15.97 -18.03
C HIS A 146 -3.22 -15.27 -16.76
N HIS A 147 -4.34 -14.57 -16.79
CA HIS A 147 -4.85 -13.89 -15.60
C HIS A 147 -5.66 -14.86 -14.73
N ASN A 148 -5.24 -15.02 -13.48
CA ASN A 148 -5.94 -15.83 -12.50
C ASN A 148 -6.58 -14.92 -11.45
N SER A 149 -7.92 -14.77 -11.54
CA SER A 149 -8.68 -13.92 -10.62
C SER A 149 -8.61 -14.36 -9.16
N ALA A 150 -8.49 -15.68 -8.90
CA ALA A 150 -8.36 -16.18 -7.54
C ALA A 150 -6.99 -15.82 -6.93
N ILE A 151 -5.93 -15.87 -7.74
CA ILE A 151 -4.59 -15.40 -7.31
C ILE A 151 -4.59 -13.88 -7.11
N GLU A 152 -5.21 -13.13 -8.03
CA GLU A 152 -5.36 -11.68 -7.89
C GLU A 152 -6.08 -11.34 -6.59
N GLU A 153 -7.20 -11.99 -6.31
CA GLU A 153 -7.97 -11.77 -5.08
C GLU A 153 -7.16 -12.11 -3.83
N LEU A 154 -6.40 -13.20 -3.82
CA LEU A 154 -5.50 -13.53 -2.72
C LEU A 154 -4.43 -12.46 -2.50
N VAL A 155 -3.80 -11.96 -3.57
CA VAL A 155 -2.76 -10.93 -3.49
C VAL A 155 -3.37 -9.60 -3.06
N LEU A 156 -4.51 -9.21 -3.64
CA LEU A 156 -5.20 -7.95 -3.29
C LEU A 156 -5.78 -8.00 -1.88
N ASN A 157 -6.32 -9.13 -1.42
CA ASN A 157 -6.78 -9.27 -0.04
C ASN A 157 -5.63 -9.25 0.95
N SER A 158 -4.46 -9.81 0.61
CA SER A 158 -3.25 -9.70 1.42
C SER A 158 -2.70 -8.26 1.45
N THR A 159 -3.00 -7.46 0.43
CA THR A 159 -2.67 -6.03 0.35
C THR A 159 -3.82 -5.12 0.75
N SER A 160 -4.92 -5.68 1.29
CA SER A 160 -6.06 -4.90 1.75
C SER A 160 -5.69 -3.97 2.91
N THR A 161 -6.45 -2.91 3.05
CA THR A 161 -6.34 -1.95 4.16
C THR A 161 -6.29 -2.65 5.52
N GLN A 162 -7.06 -3.74 5.68
CA GLN A 162 -7.10 -4.52 6.91
C GLN A 162 -5.78 -5.27 7.16
N PHE A 163 -5.20 -5.89 6.13
CA PHE A 163 -3.92 -6.58 6.22
C PHE A 163 -2.80 -5.62 6.62
N TYR A 164 -2.72 -4.45 5.99
CA TYR A 164 -1.73 -3.43 6.34
C TYR A 164 -1.91 -2.91 7.77
N LYS A 165 -3.15 -2.69 8.23
CA LYS A 165 -3.45 -2.32 9.62
C LYS A 165 -3.02 -3.41 10.60
N GLU A 166 -3.30 -4.66 10.30
CA GLU A 166 -2.89 -5.79 11.13
C GLU A 166 -1.37 -5.96 11.16
N ALA A 167 -0.70 -5.87 10.01
CA ALA A 167 0.75 -5.92 9.91
C ALA A 167 1.41 -4.74 10.64
N HIS A 168 0.87 -3.53 10.49
CA HIS A 168 1.34 -2.34 11.20
C HIS A 168 1.19 -2.50 12.72
N ASN A 169 0.05 -2.98 13.20
CA ASN A 169 -0.19 -3.22 14.63
C ASN A 169 0.70 -4.34 15.21
N ARG A 170 1.16 -5.28 14.39
CA ARG A 170 2.14 -6.33 14.81
C ARG A 170 3.55 -5.79 14.91
N ILE A 171 3.95 -4.92 13.98
CA ILE A 171 5.28 -4.31 13.95
C ILE A 171 5.43 -3.21 15.02
N TYR A 172 4.34 -2.48 15.27
CA TYR A 172 4.26 -1.40 16.24
C TYR A 172 3.11 -1.66 17.24
N PRO A 173 3.28 -2.60 18.19
CA PRO A 173 2.26 -2.86 19.20
C PRO A 173 2.03 -1.58 20.04
N LYS A 174 0.74 -1.26 20.23
CA LYS A 174 0.28 -0.11 21.01
C LYS A 174 0.63 -0.24 22.48
#